data_bffad1846fc80840ad79a12422c38487
#
_entry.id   bffad1846fc80840ad79a12422c38487
#
_cell.length_a   1.000
_cell.length_b   1.000
_cell.length_c   1.000
_cell.angle_alpha   90.00
_cell.angle_beta   90.00
_cell.angle_gamma   90.00
#
_symmetry.space_group_name_H-M   'P 1'
#
loop_
_entity.id
_entity.type
_entity.pdbx_description
1 polymer ?
#
loop_
_entity_poly.entity_id
_entity_poly.type
_entity_poly.pdbx_seq_one_letter_code
_entity_poly.pdbx_strand_id
1 'polypeptide(L)'
;DDAKSITHFLSRVFRKVVRLVIGTVSLPALTDILKAIYVEEAQKKLEREGSKPTKSAIALMRGLDTRVVSSLMAENLENTLQTQNVNPEHALIDMWTSDPFFQDPETGKPAALPIVGKGRTFQTLVLRSIGRNITVKTVISRLLASENIRVTQKDVEVVELLSMLYSPISDDRAKQTEVGLVEASRVLSAVIHNMTATSETRVPQQGRWTYRLAPERYQEFRLRARDLLGKQIKEGESLLEEFEEATKQPGQVTVGIGWYQWGDHEPEEEVE
;
A
#
# COMPACT_ATOMS: atom_id res chain seq x y z
N ASP A 1 -7.12 -11.45 32.07
CA ASP A 1 -6.32 -12.16 31.04
C ASP A 1 -6.40 -11.48 29.66
N ASP A 2 -7.53 -10.91 29.28
CA ASP A 2 -7.70 -10.28 27.95
C ASP A 2 -6.76 -9.09 27.69
N ALA A 3 -6.53 -8.23 28.69
CA ALA A 3 -5.63 -7.09 28.55
C ALA A 3 -4.16 -7.49 28.32
N LYS A 4 -3.71 -8.58 28.95
CA LYS A 4 -2.35 -9.11 28.73
C LYS A 4 -2.21 -9.70 27.33
N SER A 5 -3.23 -10.40 26.86
CA SER A 5 -3.30 -10.96 25.51
C SER A 5 -3.25 -9.84 24.46
N ILE A 6 -4.09 -8.82 24.61
CA ILE A 6 -4.10 -7.65 23.70
C ILE A 6 -2.73 -6.96 23.67
N THR A 7 -2.12 -6.72 24.86
CA THR A 7 -0.78 -6.09 24.93
C THR A 7 0.28 -6.93 24.23
N HIS A 8 0.21 -8.26 24.37
CA HIS A 8 1.15 -9.16 23.68
C HIS A 8 1.01 -9.07 22.16
N PHE A 9 -0.21 -9.16 21.62
CA PHE A 9 -0.43 -9.08 20.19
C PHE A 9 -0.13 -7.68 19.63
N LEU A 10 -0.49 -6.64 20.38
CA LEU A 10 -0.16 -5.27 20.02
C LEU A 10 1.36 -5.06 19.91
N SER A 11 2.14 -5.60 20.87
CA SER A 11 3.60 -5.53 20.81
C SER A 11 4.19 -6.25 19.59
N ARG A 12 3.57 -7.34 19.13
CA ARG A 12 3.98 -8.03 17.89
C ARG A 12 3.72 -7.17 16.64
N VAL A 13 2.57 -6.50 16.57
CA VAL A 13 2.25 -5.59 15.49
C VAL A 13 3.20 -4.40 15.48
N PHE A 14 3.36 -3.73 16.63
CA PHE A 14 4.27 -2.58 16.73
C PHE A 14 5.73 -2.92 16.44
N ARG A 15 6.20 -4.11 16.81
CA ARG A 15 7.54 -4.57 16.45
C ARG A 15 7.74 -4.57 14.92
N LYS A 16 6.74 -5.03 14.16
CA LYS A 16 6.79 -5.02 12.69
C LYS A 16 6.75 -3.58 12.15
N VAL A 17 5.90 -2.72 12.69
CA VAL A 17 5.86 -1.29 12.34
C VAL A 17 7.20 -0.61 12.61
N VAL A 18 7.78 -0.83 13.79
CA VAL A 18 9.10 -0.27 14.15
C VAL A 18 10.18 -0.77 13.19
N ARG A 19 10.19 -2.05 12.82
CA ARG A 19 11.15 -2.58 11.82
C ARG A 19 11.02 -1.89 10.46
N LEU A 20 9.82 -1.50 10.05
CA LEU A 20 9.61 -0.75 8.81
C LEU A 20 10.15 0.67 8.88
N VAL A 21 9.96 1.36 10.01
CA VAL A 21 10.26 2.80 10.13
C VAL A 21 11.62 3.11 10.75
N ILE A 22 12.28 2.12 11.37
CA ILE A 22 13.58 2.32 12.03
C ILE A 22 14.64 2.76 11.02
N GLY A 23 15.30 3.86 11.32
CA GLY A 23 16.27 4.49 10.41
C GLY A 23 15.65 5.55 9.47
N THR A 24 14.32 5.65 9.39
CA THR A 24 13.60 6.68 8.60
C THR A 24 12.88 7.66 9.51
N VAL A 25 12.27 7.17 10.59
CA VAL A 25 11.51 7.98 11.54
C VAL A 25 12.18 7.88 12.91
N SER A 26 12.44 9.02 13.55
CA SER A 26 13.01 9.03 14.91
C SER A 26 11.97 8.60 15.95
N LEU A 27 12.44 8.03 17.08
CA LEU A 27 11.54 7.63 18.17
C LEU A 27 10.69 8.79 18.72
N PRO A 28 11.22 10.02 18.94
CA PRO A 28 10.39 11.15 19.30
C PRO A 28 9.28 11.44 18.28
N ALA A 29 9.60 11.51 16.99
CA ALA A 29 8.62 11.76 15.94
C ALA A 29 7.54 10.66 15.89
N LEU A 30 7.93 9.38 15.97
CA LEU A 30 6.97 8.27 16.03
C LEU A 30 6.05 8.37 17.26
N THR A 31 6.61 8.77 18.42
CA THR A 31 5.84 8.95 19.64
C THR A 31 4.84 10.10 19.52
N ASP A 32 5.23 11.18 18.89
CA ASP A 32 4.35 12.36 18.72
C ASP A 32 3.25 12.07 17.70
N ILE A 33 3.54 11.33 16.61
CA ILE A 33 2.53 10.82 15.68
C ILE A 33 1.51 9.94 16.42
N LEU A 34 1.97 8.99 17.24
CA LEU A 34 1.08 8.10 18.00
C LEU A 34 0.19 8.86 18.99
N LYS A 35 0.73 9.86 19.71
CA LYS A 35 -0.06 10.68 20.61
C LYS A 35 -1.13 11.47 19.86
N ALA A 36 -0.77 12.07 18.72
CA ALA A 36 -1.68 12.86 17.93
C ALA A 36 -2.83 12.01 17.36
N ILE A 37 -2.52 10.86 16.77
CA ILE A 37 -3.53 9.89 16.29
C ILE A 37 -4.43 9.44 17.45
N TYR A 38 -3.84 9.16 18.61
CA TYR A 38 -4.61 8.73 19.77
C TYR A 38 -5.61 9.79 20.24
N VAL A 39 -5.24 11.06 20.25
CA VAL A 39 -6.13 12.18 20.61
C VAL A 39 -7.25 12.30 19.58
N GLU A 40 -6.95 12.24 18.30
CA GLU A 40 -7.93 12.31 17.22
C GLU A 40 -8.96 11.17 17.30
N GLU A 41 -8.51 9.93 17.44
CA GLU A 41 -9.39 8.77 17.54
C GLU A 41 -10.22 8.79 18.85
N ALA A 42 -9.66 9.31 19.95
CA ALA A 42 -10.42 9.51 21.19
C ALA A 42 -11.53 10.56 21.01
N GLN A 43 -11.29 11.64 20.29
CA GLN A 43 -12.31 12.62 19.92
C GLN A 43 -13.44 11.98 19.12
N LYS A 44 -13.09 11.32 18.00
CA LYS A 44 -14.07 10.62 17.13
C LYS A 44 -14.89 9.59 17.91
N LYS A 45 -14.28 8.92 18.88
CA LYS A 45 -15.00 7.95 19.73
C LYS A 45 -16.02 8.64 20.62
N LEU A 46 -15.65 9.70 21.32
CA LEU A 46 -16.56 10.47 22.16
C LEU A 46 -17.73 11.05 21.37
N GLU A 47 -17.47 11.57 20.17
CA GLU A 47 -18.50 12.10 19.26
C GLU A 47 -19.49 11.01 18.85
N ARG A 48 -19.01 9.83 18.49
CA ARG A 48 -19.86 8.67 18.14
C ARG A 48 -20.72 8.19 19.34
N GLU A 49 -20.20 8.34 20.55
CA GLU A 49 -20.92 8.02 21.79
C GLU A 49 -21.87 9.17 22.23
N GLY A 50 -22.01 10.23 21.42
CA GLY A 50 -22.86 11.41 21.73
C GLY A 50 -22.31 12.28 22.86
N SER A 51 -21.05 12.08 23.24
CA SER A 51 -20.39 12.85 24.31
C SER A 51 -19.58 14.00 23.74
N LYS A 52 -19.57 15.14 24.43
CA LYS A 52 -18.79 16.30 23.99
C LYS A 52 -17.27 16.02 24.17
N PRO A 53 -16.45 16.10 23.12
CA PRO A 53 -15.02 15.83 23.20
C PRO A 53 -14.27 17.01 23.86
N THR A 54 -14.34 17.09 25.18
CA THR A 54 -13.59 18.09 25.93
C THR A 54 -12.16 17.65 26.18
N LYS A 55 -11.23 18.61 26.28
CA LYS A 55 -9.82 18.33 26.60
C LYS A 55 -9.65 17.45 27.84
N SER A 56 -10.47 17.71 28.86
CA SER A 56 -10.48 16.93 30.09
C SER A 56 -11.02 15.51 29.89
N ALA A 57 -12.06 15.33 29.09
CA ALA A 57 -12.60 14.01 28.79
C ALA A 57 -11.57 13.14 28.04
N ILE A 58 -10.86 13.71 27.04
CA ILE A 58 -9.82 13.03 26.29
C ILE A 58 -8.63 12.68 27.19
N ALA A 59 -8.19 13.62 28.03
CA ALA A 59 -7.10 13.39 28.99
C ALA A 59 -7.42 12.28 29.99
N LEU A 60 -8.66 12.22 30.48
CA LEU A 60 -9.14 11.21 31.41
C LEU A 60 -9.21 9.80 30.78
N MET A 61 -9.44 9.69 29.48
CA MET A 61 -9.62 8.38 28.84
C MET A 61 -8.41 7.46 29.01
N ARG A 62 -7.17 7.97 29.05
CA ARG A 62 -5.97 7.12 29.27
C ARG A 62 -4.69 7.91 29.67
N GLY A 63 -4.77 8.87 30.58
CA GLY A 63 -3.60 9.40 31.28
C GLY A 63 -2.69 10.31 30.45
N LEU A 64 -3.25 11.03 29.47
CA LEU A 64 -2.56 12.10 28.80
C LEU A 64 -2.65 13.40 29.62
N ASP A 65 -1.57 14.19 29.64
CA ASP A 65 -1.61 15.53 30.20
C ASP A 65 -2.52 16.43 29.35
N THR A 66 -3.38 17.21 29.99
CA THR A 66 -4.30 18.14 29.32
C THR A 66 -3.59 19.19 28.47
N ARG A 67 -2.34 19.54 28.80
CA ARG A 67 -1.50 20.45 28.02
C ARG A 67 -1.09 19.82 26.70
N VAL A 68 -0.70 18.53 26.72
CA VAL A 68 -0.36 17.75 25.52
C VAL A 68 -1.58 17.60 24.63
N VAL A 69 -2.75 17.28 25.18
CA VAL A 69 -4.01 17.23 24.44
C VAL A 69 -4.32 18.58 23.79
N SER A 70 -4.11 19.68 24.52
CA SER A 70 -4.35 21.04 24.01
C SER A 70 -3.46 21.42 22.84
N SER A 71 -2.17 21.07 22.88
CA SER A 71 -1.23 21.28 21.78
C SER A 71 -1.61 20.47 20.53
N LEU A 72 -1.87 19.18 20.73
CA LEU A 72 -2.22 18.26 19.63
C LEU A 72 -3.57 18.57 18.96
N MET A 73 -4.54 19.08 19.71
CA MET A 73 -5.81 19.56 19.14
C MET A 73 -5.69 20.85 18.33
N ALA A 74 -4.63 21.63 18.56
CA ALA A 74 -4.37 22.87 17.81
C ALA A 74 -3.59 22.62 16.51
N GLU A 75 -2.85 21.52 16.43
CA GLU A 75 -2.11 21.10 15.25
C GLU A 75 -3.03 20.24 14.36
N ASN A 76 -3.46 20.79 13.23
CA ASN A 76 -4.28 20.05 12.25
C ASN A 76 -3.41 19.02 11.52
N LEU A 77 -3.47 17.77 11.96
CA LEU A 77 -2.74 16.65 11.34
C LEU A 77 -3.15 16.39 9.89
N GLU A 78 -4.36 16.80 9.48
CA GLU A 78 -4.85 16.62 8.11
C GLU A 78 -3.94 17.23 7.05
N ASN A 79 -3.24 18.33 7.36
CA ASN A 79 -2.29 18.96 6.43
C ASN A 79 -0.99 18.17 6.24
N THR A 80 -0.66 17.27 7.15
CA THR A 80 0.56 16.44 7.08
C THR A 80 0.27 15.07 6.45
N LEU A 81 -0.99 14.60 6.47
CA LEU A 81 -1.39 13.25 6.03
C LEU A 81 -2.10 13.22 4.67
N GLN A 82 -2.35 14.36 4.02
CA GLN A 82 -3.00 14.43 2.69
C GLN A 82 -2.03 14.14 1.53
N THR A 83 -1.08 13.29 1.68
CA THR A 83 -0.46 12.67 0.52
C THR A 83 -1.13 11.34 0.26
N GLN A 84 -2.13 11.36 -0.61
CA GLN A 84 -2.51 10.18 -1.40
C GLN A 84 -1.30 9.82 -2.26
N ASN A 85 -0.35 9.14 -1.69
CA ASN A 85 0.76 8.59 -2.42
C ASN A 85 0.32 7.25 -3.02
N VAL A 86 -0.43 7.34 -4.10
CA VAL A 86 -0.44 6.27 -5.08
C VAL A 86 1.02 6.13 -5.52
N ASN A 87 1.60 4.95 -5.33
CA ASN A 87 2.94 4.66 -5.83
C ASN A 87 2.98 5.06 -7.32
N PRO A 88 3.85 6.00 -7.74
CA PRO A 88 3.83 6.52 -9.10
C PRO A 88 3.98 5.41 -10.16
N GLU A 89 4.78 4.40 -9.86
CA GLU A 89 5.02 3.26 -10.74
C GLU A 89 3.78 2.37 -10.87
N HIS A 90 3.00 2.23 -9.81
CA HIS A 90 1.73 1.51 -9.87
C HIS A 90 0.70 2.25 -10.73
N ALA A 91 0.55 3.56 -10.53
CA ALA A 91 -0.33 4.39 -11.36
C ALA A 91 0.07 4.37 -12.84
N LEU A 92 1.37 4.24 -13.13
CA LEU A 92 1.86 4.13 -14.50
C LEU A 92 1.49 2.77 -15.12
N ILE A 93 1.69 1.67 -14.40
CA ILE A 93 1.34 0.33 -14.88
C ILE A 93 -0.17 0.22 -15.06
N ASP A 94 -0.94 0.72 -14.11
CA ASP A 94 -2.40 0.77 -14.18
C ASP A 94 -2.88 1.51 -15.43
N MET A 95 -2.37 2.72 -15.68
CA MET A 95 -2.69 3.46 -16.91
C MET A 95 -2.25 2.74 -18.19
N TRP A 96 -1.11 2.05 -18.16
CA TRP A 96 -0.61 1.31 -19.32
C TRP A 96 -1.49 0.12 -19.68
N THR A 97 -2.08 -0.51 -18.66
CA THR A 97 -2.93 -1.69 -18.80
C THR A 97 -4.40 -1.32 -19.07
N SER A 98 -4.87 -0.17 -18.56
CA SER A 98 -6.30 0.20 -18.62
C SER A 98 -6.64 1.22 -19.70
N ASP A 99 -5.71 2.16 -20.05
CA ASP A 99 -6.00 3.18 -21.06
C ASP A 99 -5.85 2.62 -22.50
N PRO A 100 -6.94 2.56 -23.30
CA PRO A 100 -6.90 2.05 -24.68
C PRO A 100 -5.87 2.77 -25.57
N PHE A 101 -5.48 4.00 -25.22
CA PHE A 101 -4.44 4.73 -25.95
C PHE A 101 -3.07 4.05 -25.85
N PHE A 102 -2.80 3.34 -24.76
CA PHE A 102 -1.53 2.66 -24.55
C PHE A 102 -1.61 1.15 -24.81
N GLN A 103 -2.76 0.64 -25.22
CA GLN A 103 -2.96 -0.75 -25.59
C GLN A 103 -2.70 -0.99 -27.08
N ASP A 104 -2.35 -2.20 -27.41
CA ASP A 104 -2.31 -2.69 -28.77
C ASP A 104 -3.75 -2.91 -29.27
N PRO A 105 -4.17 -2.28 -30.38
CA PRO A 105 -5.54 -2.33 -30.85
C PRO A 105 -5.99 -3.72 -31.33
N GLU A 106 -5.06 -4.61 -31.66
CA GLU A 106 -5.39 -5.97 -32.13
C GLU A 106 -5.53 -6.95 -30.98
N THR A 107 -4.71 -6.78 -29.94
CA THR A 107 -4.62 -7.74 -28.83
C THR A 107 -5.28 -7.25 -27.54
N GLY A 108 -5.55 -5.95 -27.41
CA GLY A 108 -6.04 -5.35 -26.16
C GLY A 108 -5.02 -5.37 -25.02
N LYS A 109 -3.79 -5.79 -25.29
CA LYS A 109 -2.71 -5.87 -24.28
C LYS A 109 -1.91 -4.57 -24.27
N PRO A 110 -1.19 -4.28 -23.16
CA PRO A 110 -0.25 -3.16 -23.11
C PRO A 110 0.70 -3.20 -24.29
N ALA A 111 0.72 -2.12 -25.06
CA ALA A 111 1.57 -2.03 -26.24
C ALA A 111 3.02 -1.82 -25.86
N ALA A 112 3.95 -2.34 -26.66
CA ALA A 112 5.34 -1.95 -26.61
C ALA A 112 5.47 -0.46 -27.02
N LEU A 113 6.12 0.37 -26.18
CA LEU A 113 6.16 1.82 -26.35
C LEU A 113 7.58 2.31 -26.64
N PRO A 114 7.79 3.10 -27.72
CA PRO A 114 9.05 3.84 -27.88
C PRO A 114 9.29 4.74 -26.67
N ILE A 115 10.52 4.90 -26.23
CA ILE A 115 10.83 5.73 -25.06
C ILE A 115 10.42 7.19 -25.33
N VAL A 116 10.76 7.72 -26.47
CA VAL A 116 10.49 9.11 -26.88
C VAL A 116 9.95 9.16 -28.31
N GLY A 117 9.26 10.23 -28.65
CA GLY A 117 8.70 10.44 -29.98
C GLY A 117 7.40 11.23 -29.98
N LYS A 118 6.68 11.17 -31.10
CA LYS A 118 5.33 11.76 -31.22
C LYS A 118 4.26 10.72 -30.94
N GLY A 119 3.22 11.10 -30.20
CA GLY A 119 2.04 10.25 -29.97
C GLY A 119 2.21 9.28 -28.80
N ARG A 120 1.99 7.99 -29.06
CA ARG A 120 2.02 6.92 -28.07
C ARG A 120 3.45 6.51 -27.73
N THR A 121 3.98 7.06 -26.64
CA THR A 121 5.34 6.79 -26.17
C THR A 121 5.36 6.55 -24.68
N PHE A 122 6.41 5.92 -24.17
CA PHE A 122 6.62 5.75 -22.74
C PHE A 122 6.73 7.11 -22.02
N GLN A 123 7.35 8.10 -22.65
CA GLN A 123 7.37 9.47 -22.12
C GLN A 123 5.96 10.05 -21.97
N THR A 124 5.06 9.83 -22.94
CA THR A 124 3.68 10.28 -22.85
C THR A 124 2.92 9.56 -21.73
N LEU A 125 3.18 8.27 -21.55
CA LEU A 125 2.63 7.48 -20.45
C LEU A 125 3.07 8.05 -19.09
N VAL A 126 4.37 8.26 -18.88
CA VAL A 126 4.92 8.87 -17.65
C VAL A 126 4.29 10.23 -17.35
N LEU A 127 4.17 11.08 -18.39
CA LEU A 127 3.59 12.42 -18.22
C LEU A 127 2.13 12.39 -17.82
N ARG A 128 1.35 11.44 -18.32
CA ARG A 128 -0.08 11.31 -18.02
C ARG A 128 -0.34 10.66 -16.67
N SER A 129 0.44 9.64 -16.29
CA SER A 129 0.24 8.88 -15.05
C SER A 129 0.88 9.50 -13.81
N ILE A 130 2.12 9.97 -13.94
CA ILE A 130 2.95 10.43 -12.81
C ILE A 130 3.11 11.97 -12.83
N GLY A 131 3.02 12.59 -14.01
CA GLY A 131 3.28 14.02 -14.19
C GLY A 131 4.75 14.34 -14.48
N ARG A 132 5.15 15.59 -14.20
CA ARG A 132 6.46 16.14 -14.59
C ARG A 132 7.54 16.05 -13.51
N ASN A 133 7.20 15.56 -12.34
CA ASN A 133 8.09 15.61 -11.17
C ASN A 133 9.18 14.52 -11.17
N ILE A 134 9.04 13.51 -12.01
CA ILE A 134 9.98 12.38 -12.11
C ILE A 134 10.45 12.26 -13.56
N THR A 135 11.73 12.04 -13.78
CA THR A 135 12.27 11.87 -15.14
C THR A 135 11.95 10.49 -15.71
N VAL A 136 11.72 10.41 -17.01
CA VAL A 136 11.51 9.14 -17.74
C VAL A 136 12.62 8.14 -17.45
N LYS A 137 13.88 8.60 -17.43
CA LYS A 137 15.05 7.77 -17.13
C LYS A 137 14.96 7.14 -15.73
N THR A 138 14.54 7.92 -14.73
CA THR A 138 14.36 7.43 -13.36
C THR A 138 13.27 6.36 -13.29
N VAL A 139 12.16 6.57 -13.99
CA VAL A 139 11.05 5.60 -14.02
C VAL A 139 11.49 4.30 -14.69
N ILE A 140 12.17 4.38 -15.84
CA ILE A 140 12.71 3.20 -16.53
C ILE A 140 13.68 2.43 -15.61
N SER A 141 14.62 3.12 -14.96
CA SER A 141 15.58 2.48 -14.06
C SER A 141 14.89 1.70 -12.93
N ARG A 142 13.83 2.26 -12.34
CA ARG A 142 13.06 1.62 -11.27
C ARG A 142 12.25 0.41 -11.76
N LEU A 143 11.59 0.55 -12.89
CA LEU A 143 10.79 -0.53 -13.46
C LEU A 143 11.66 -1.68 -14.00
N LEU A 144 12.90 -1.40 -14.43
CA LEU A 144 13.90 -2.43 -14.75
C LEU A 144 14.37 -3.16 -13.49
N ALA A 145 14.68 -2.41 -12.41
CA ALA A 145 15.10 -2.99 -11.14
C ALA A 145 14.02 -3.88 -10.51
N SER A 146 12.74 -3.56 -10.72
CA SER A 146 11.59 -4.37 -10.26
C SER A 146 11.15 -5.45 -11.26
N GLU A 147 11.90 -5.63 -12.35
CA GLU A 147 11.60 -6.61 -13.41
C GLU A 147 10.19 -6.46 -14.04
N ASN A 148 9.60 -5.28 -13.92
CA ASN A 148 8.29 -5.00 -14.51
C ASN A 148 8.36 -4.75 -16.02
N ILE A 149 9.50 -4.25 -16.50
CA ILE A 149 9.69 -3.91 -17.90
C ILE A 149 10.95 -4.53 -18.47
N ARG A 150 10.99 -4.59 -19.79
CA ARG A 150 12.18 -4.85 -20.58
C ARG A 150 12.36 -3.72 -21.58
N VAL A 151 13.61 -3.28 -21.76
CA VAL A 151 13.98 -2.38 -22.85
C VAL A 151 14.63 -3.19 -23.95
N THR A 152 14.06 -3.14 -25.14
CA THR A 152 14.60 -3.80 -26.34
C THR A 152 15.10 -2.73 -27.32
N GLN A 153 16.26 -2.99 -27.92
CA GLN A 153 16.88 -2.11 -28.90
C GLN A 153 16.91 -2.82 -30.24
N LYS A 154 16.05 -2.38 -31.17
CA LYS A 154 16.15 -2.75 -32.59
C LYS A 154 16.61 -1.52 -33.37
N ASP A 155 15.67 -0.76 -33.93
CA ASP A 155 15.97 0.53 -34.59
C ASP A 155 15.68 1.71 -33.64
N VAL A 156 14.77 1.51 -32.68
CA VAL A 156 14.38 2.47 -31.64
C VAL A 156 14.31 1.73 -30.32
N GLU A 157 14.72 2.37 -29.22
CA GLU A 157 14.55 1.82 -27.89
C GLU A 157 13.07 1.74 -27.52
N VAL A 158 12.59 0.53 -27.22
CA VAL A 158 11.19 0.23 -26.93
C VAL A 158 11.09 -0.38 -25.56
N VAL A 159 10.12 0.08 -24.76
CA VAL A 159 9.78 -0.45 -23.44
C VAL A 159 8.62 -1.40 -23.58
N GLU A 160 8.77 -2.61 -23.06
CA GLU A 160 7.73 -3.65 -23.02
C GLU A 160 7.37 -3.96 -21.56
N LEU A 161 6.09 -4.06 -21.26
CA LEU A 161 5.60 -4.47 -19.93
C LEU A 161 5.71 -6.00 -19.80
N LEU A 162 6.41 -6.47 -18.78
CA LEU A 162 6.60 -7.89 -18.47
C LEU A 162 5.68 -8.39 -17.36
N SER A 163 5.42 -7.54 -16.36
CA SER A 163 4.63 -7.90 -15.19
C SER A 163 3.79 -6.71 -14.73
N MET A 164 2.51 -6.96 -14.49
CA MET A 164 1.59 -6.01 -13.86
C MET A 164 1.79 -5.95 -12.33
N LEU A 165 2.42 -6.97 -11.77
CA LEU A 165 2.75 -7.03 -10.35
C LEU A 165 3.95 -6.13 -10.07
N TYR A 166 3.68 -4.90 -9.63
CA TYR A 166 4.73 -4.05 -9.14
C TYR A 166 5.05 -4.40 -7.69
N SER A 167 6.21 -5.03 -7.48
CA SER A 167 6.83 -5.12 -6.16
C SER A 167 7.99 -4.13 -6.14
N PRO A 168 7.95 -3.08 -5.34
CA PRO A 168 9.02 -2.10 -5.32
C PRO A 168 10.30 -2.74 -4.78
N ILE A 169 11.15 -3.23 -5.68
CA ILE A 169 12.55 -3.49 -5.41
C ILE A 169 13.24 -2.15 -5.62
N SER A 170 13.11 -1.27 -4.68
CA SER A 170 13.77 0.03 -4.68
C SER A 170 14.86 -0.03 -3.62
N ASP A 171 16.07 0.38 -3.96
CA ASP A 171 17.11 0.68 -2.97
C ASP A 171 16.72 1.86 -2.06
N ASP A 172 15.64 2.55 -2.39
CA ASP A 172 15.05 3.60 -1.57
C ASP A 172 14.16 3.00 -0.47
N ARG A 173 14.77 2.77 0.67
CA ARG A 173 14.13 2.23 1.88
C ARG A 173 12.90 3.04 2.30
N ALA A 174 12.89 4.34 2.07
CA ALA A 174 11.75 5.20 2.42
C ALA A 174 10.51 4.83 1.61
N LYS A 175 10.67 4.58 0.31
CA LYS A 175 9.58 4.15 -0.56
C LYS A 175 9.08 2.74 -0.24
N GLN A 176 9.98 1.80 0.04
CA GLN A 176 9.59 0.46 0.48
C GLN A 176 8.77 0.54 1.77
N THR A 177 9.18 1.40 2.70
CA THR A 177 8.47 1.64 3.94
C THR A 177 7.08 2.21 3.70
N GLU A 178 6.96 3.21 2.82
CA GLU A 178 5.69 3.85 2.46
C GLU A 178 4.70 2.82 1.91
N VAL A 179 5.10 2.07 0.89
CA VAL A 179 4.26 1.02 0.29
C VAL A 179 3.85 -0.03 1.33
N GLY A 180 4.79 -0.48 2.15
CA GLY A 180 4.51 -1.44 3.21
C GLY A 180 3.50 -0.93 4.24
N LEU A 181 3.57 0.35 4.60
CA LEU A 181 2.62 0.99 5.52
C LEU A 181 1.24 1.16 4.88
N VAL A 182 1.16 1.51 3.61
CA VAL A 182 -0.11 1.62 2.87
C VAL A 182 -0.82 0.26 2.84
N GLU A 183 -0.12 -0.82 2.48
CA GLU A 183 -0.71 -2.16 2.46
C GLU A 183 -1.14 -2.64 3.86
N ALA A 184 -0.31 -2.41 4.87
CA ALA A 184 -0.67 -2.72 6.25
C ALA A 184 -1.92 -1.94 6.72
N SER A 185 -2.04 -0.68 6.34
CA SER A 185 -3.21 0.16 6.62
C SER A 185 -4.49 -0.40 5.99
N ARG A 186 -4.43 -0.87 4.74
CA ARG A 186 -5.58 -1.48 4.04
C ARG A 186 -6.08 -2.74 4.75
N VAL A 187 -5.15 -3.61 5.17
CA VAL A 187 -5.49 -4.81 5.95
C VAL A 187 -6.15 -4.42 7.27
N LEU A 188 -5.58 -3.44 8.00
CA LEU A 188 -6.16 -2.96 9.25
C LEU A 188 -7.54 -2.33 9.05
N SER A 189 -7.78 -1.62 7.95
CA SER A 189 -9.10 -1.07 7.61
C SER A 189 -10.17 -2.17 7.49
N ALA A 190 -9.85 -3.28 6.84
CA ALA A 190 -10.76 -4.43 6.75
C ALA A 190 -11.02 -5.04 8.14
N VAL A 191 -9.99 -5.18 8.98
CA VAL A 191 -10.14 -5.68 10.37
C VAL A 191 -11.05 -4.77 11.18
N ILE A 192 -10.80 -3.45 11.16
CA ILE A 192 -11.59 -2.44 11.91
C ILE A 192 -13.05 -2.45 11.43
N HIS A 193 -13.27 -2.48 10.11
CA HIS A 193 -14.63 -2.60 9.56
C HIS A 193 -15.35 -3.83 10.10
N ASN A 194 -14.71 -4.99 10.05
CA ASN A 194 -15.31 -6.24 10.49
C ASN A 194 -15.56 -6.32 12.01
N MET A 195 -14.91 -5.49 12.82
CA MET A 195 -15.19 -5.41 14.27
C MET A 195 -16.54 -4.76 14.59
N THR A 196 -17.05 -3.91 13.71
CA THR A 196 -18.29 -3.17 13.90
C THR A 196 -19.40 -3.56 12.92
N ALA A 197 -19.05 -4.23 11.84
CA ALA A 197 -19.96 -4.65 10.79
C ALA A 197 -20.90 -5.79 11.25
N THR A 198 -22.12 -5.79 10.72
CA THR A 198 -23.05 -6.92 10.85
C THR A 198 -22.58 -8.11 10.01
N SER A 199 -23.17 -9.28 10.19
CA SER A 199 -22.83 -10.46 9.40
C SER A 199 -22.99 -10.26 7.88
N GLU A 200 -23.93 -9.39 7.48
CA GLU A 200 -24.26 -9.10 6.08
C GLU A 200 -23.28 -8.10 5.44
N THR A 201 -22.69 -7.21 6.24
CA THR A 201 -21.83 -6.13 5.76
C THR A 201 -20.34 -6.39 5.94
N ARG A 202 -19.95 -7.53 6.52
CA ARG A 202 -18.56 -7.92 6.70
C ARG A 202 -17.88 -8.16 5.35
N VAL A 203 -16.69 -7.61 5.22
CA VAL A 203 -15.82 -7.93 4.08
C VAL A 203 -15.08 -9.25 4.32
N PRO A 204 -14.79 -10.03 3.27
CA PRO A 204 -13.99 -11.25 3.38
C PRO A 204 -12.63 -10.99 4.02
N GLN A 205 -12.34 -11.69 5.10
CA GLN A 205 -11.07 -11.60 5.80
C GLN A 205 -10.70 -12.99 6.29
N GLN A 206 -9.88 -13.70 5.51
CA GLN A 206 -9.53 -15.07 5.86
C GLN A 206 -8.08 -15.38 5.52
N GLY A 207 -7.36 -15.92 6.51
CA GLY A 207 -6.03 -16.49 6.34
C GLY A 207 -6.03 -18.00 6.61
N ARG A 208 -5.09 -18.70 6.01
CA ARG A 208 -4.76 -20.10 6.31
C ARG A 208 -3.26 -20.21 6.48
N TRP A 209 -2.83 -20.99 7.44
CA TRP A 209 -1.42 -21.21 7.72
C TRP A 209 -1.18 -22.64 8.22
N THR A 210 0.06 -23.06 8.17
CA THR A 210 0.50 -24.35 8.71
C THR A 210 1.83 -24.18 9.44
N TYR A 211 2.04 -24.97 10.48
CA TYR A 211 3.31 -25.08 11.21
C TYR A 211 4.06 -26.36 10.81
N ARG A 212 3.63 -27.04 9.75
CA ARG A 212 4.12 -28.38 9.35
C ARG A 212 4.81 -28.38 7.99
N LEU A 213 5.30 -27.24 7.52
CA LEU A 213 6.06 -27.16 6.30
C LEU A 213 7.52 -27.53 6.58
N ALA A 214 8.04 -28.54 5.88
CA ALA A 214 9.43 -28.91 5.95
C ALA A 214 10.30 -27.81 5.32
N PRO A 215 11.43 -27.40 5.96
CA PRO A 215 12.26 -26.28 5.49
C PRO A 215 12.69 -26.42 4.02
N GLU A 216 13.09 -27.62 3.61
CA GLU A 216 13.52 -27.93 2.25
C GLU A 216 12.44 -27.76 1.19
N ARG A 217 11.17 -27.75 1.59
CA ARG A 217 10.04 -27.52 0.70
C ARG A 217 9.58 -26.06 0.63
N TYR A 218 10.20 -25.20 1.41
CA TYR A 218 9.77 -23.79 1.49
C TYR A 218 9.86 -23.07 0.15
N GLN A 219 10.92 -23.27 -0.61
CA GLN A 219 11.08 -22.66 -1.94
C GLN A 219 10.03 -23.16 -2.94
N GLU A 220 9.74 -24.46 -2.96
CA GLU A 220 8.67 -25.01 -3.80
C GLU A 220 7.31 -24.40 -3.43
N PHE A 221 7.01 -24.35 -2.14
CA PHE A 221 5.78 -23.71 -1.64
C PHE A 221 5.70 -22.25 -2.08
N ARG A 222 6.78 -21.48 -1.94
CA ARG A 222 6.83 -20.06 -2.29
C ARG A 222 6.51 -19.83 -3.77
N LEU A 223 7.08 -20.63 -4.66
CA LEU A 223 6.83 -20.54 -6.10
C LEU A 223 5.38 -20.87 -6.44
N ARG A 224 4.84 -21.96 -5.89
CA ARG A 224 3.45 -22.36 -6.14
C ARG A 224 2.44 -21.36 -5.56
N ALA A 225 2.74 -20.79 -4.39
CA ALA A 225 1.90 -19.74 -3.81
C ALA A 225 1.93 -18.47 -4.66
N ARG A 226 3.10 -18.06 -5.19
CA ARG A 226 3.23 -16.94 -6.13
C ARG A 226 2.37 -17.15 -7.38
N ASP A 227 2.41 -18.34 -7.96
CA ASP A 227 1.61 -18.67 -9.16
C ASP A 227 0.11 -18.63 -8.87
N LEU A 228 -0.30 -19.15 -7.71
CA LEU A 228 -1.69 -19.12 -7.26
C LEU A 228 -2.16 -17.67 -7.06
N LEU A 229 -1.39 -16.87 -6.32
CA LEU A 229 -1.73 -15.47 -6.06
C LEU A 229 -1.74 -14.64 -7.35
N GLY A 230 -0.83 -14.90 -8.29
CA GLY A 230 -0.82 -14.24 -9.59
C GLY A 230 -2.08 -14.47 -10.42
N LYS A 231 -2.70 -15.63 -10.32
CA LYS A 231 -4.00 -15.92 -10.95
C LYS A 231 -5.13 -15.15 -10.26
N GLN A 232 -5.14 -15.16 -8.93
CA GLN A 232 -6.15 -14.46 -8.14
C GLN A 232 -6.10 -12.93 -8.33
N ILE A 233 -4.91 -12.37 -8.48
CA ILE A 233 -4.73 -10.95 -8.78
C ILE A 233 -5.38 -10.60 -10.11
N LYS A 234 -5.15 -11.38 -11.18
CA LYS A 234 -5.78 -11.15 -12.49
C LYS A 234 -7.31 -11.23 -12.44
N GLU A 235 -7.84 -12.20 -11.70
CA GLU A 235 -9.29 -12.31 -11.50
C GLU A 235 -9.85 -11.10 -10.74
N GLY A 236 -9.11 -10.60 -9.75
CA GLY A 236 -9.49 -9.40 -8.99
C GLY A 236 -9.39 -8.12 -9.80
N GLU A 237 -8.36 -7.98 -10.64
CA GLU A 237 -8.23 -6.86 -11.58
C GLU A 237 -9.44 -6.83 -12.53
N SER A 238 -9.78 -7.94 -13.16
CA SER A 238 -10.95 -8.03 -14.04
C SER A 238 -12.26 -7.69 -13.32
N LEU A 239 -12.39 -8.09 -12.05
CA LEU A 239 -13.56 -7.73 -11.25
C LEU A 239 -13.60 -6.23 -10.96
N LEU A 240 -12.48 -5.59 -10.65
CA LEU A 240 -12.44 -4.15 -10.40
C LEU A 240 -12.76 -3.36 -11.67
N GLU A 241 -12.16 -3.75 -12.80
CA GLU A 241 -12.43 -3.13 -14.13
C GLU A 241 -13.91 -3.18 -14.51
N GLU A 242 -14.63 -4.25 -14.15
CA GLU A 242 -16.07 -4.37 -14.41
C GLU A 242 -16.91 -3.28 -13.71
N PHE A 243 -16.43 -2.80 -12.54
CA PHE A 243 -17.13 -1.80 -11.73
C PHE A 243 -16.52 -0.40 -11.80
N GLU A 244 -15.40 -0.24 -12.51
CA GLU A 244 -14.77 1.06 -12.69
C GLU A 244 -15.53 1.91 -13.71
N GLU A 245 -15.79 3.16 -13.33
CA GLU A 245 -16.37 4.13 -14.26
C GLU A 245 -15.29 4.86 -15.05
N ALA A 246 -15.57 5.11 -16.35
CA ALA A 246 -14.63 5.73 -17.29
C ALA A 246 -14.18 7.15 -16.88
N THR A 247 -14.89 7.80 -15.97
CA THR A 247 -14.60 9.16 -15.51
C THR A 247 -14.61 9.25 -13.99
N LYS A 248 -13.48 9.69 -13.42
CA LYS A 248 -13.39 10.04 -12.00
C LYS A 248 -14.33 11.19 -11.67
N GLN A 249 -15.32 10.92 -10.82
CA GLN A 249 -16.21 11.95 -10.28
C GLN A 249 -15.94 12.19 -8.80
N PRO A 250 -16.15 13.44 -8.29
CA PRO A 250 -16.05 13.71 -6.87
C PRO A 250 -17.03 12.84 -6.06
N GLY A 251 -16.57 12.28 -4.94
CA GLY A 251 -17.39 11.46 -4.04
C GLY A 251 -17.44 9.96 -4.39
N GLN A 252 -16.68 9.49 -5.36
CA GLN A 252 -16.51 8.08 -5.64
C GLN A 252 -15.81 7.35 -4.49
N VAL A 253 -16.29 6.14 -4.20
CA VAL A 253 -15.74 5.29 -3.13
C VAL A 253 -14.47 4.61 -3.63
N THR A 254 -13.44 4.60 -2.81
CA THR A 254 -12.23 3.80 -3.06
C THR A 254 -12.44 2.41 -2.48
N VAL A 255 -12.36 1.39 -3.33
CA VAL A 255 -12.42 -0.02 -2.94
C VAL A 255 -11.20 -0.75 -3.46
N GLY A 256 -10.90 -1.92 -2.90
CA GLY A 256 -9.81 -2.75 -3.35
C GLY A 256 -9.89 -4.15 -2.80
N ILE A 257 -9.17 -5.05 -3.46
CA ILE A 257 -8.99 -6.43 -3.05
C ILE A 257 -7.48 -6.66 -2.92
N GLY A 258 -7.04 -7.37 -1.88
CA GLY A 258 -5.62 -7.62 -1.66
C GLY A 258 -5.34 -9.07 -1.33
N TRP A 259 -4.22 -9.57 -1.84
CA TRP A 259 -3.69 -10.90 -1.57
C TRP A 259 -2.27 -10.79 -1.06
N TYR A 260 -1.92 -11.62 -0.08
CA TYR A 260 -0.56 -11.63 0.45
C TYR A 260 -0.14 -13.02 0.90
N GLN A 261 1.14 -13.30 0.72
CA GLN A 261 1.83 -14.45 1.29
C GLN A 261 2.71 -13.95 2.44
N TRP A 262 2.76 -14.70 3.52
CA TRP A 262 3.62 -14.40 4.66
C TRP A 262 4.33 -15.65 5.16
N GLY A 263 5.46 -15.45 5.80
CA GLY A 263 6.22 -16.48 6.49
C GLY A 263 7.00 -15.85 7.64
N ASP A 264 7.22 -16.58 8.70
CA ASP A 264 8.00 -16.14 9.86
C ASP A 264 9.51 -16.39 9.67
N HIS A 265 9.98 -16.60 8.45
CA HIS A 265 11.40 -16.67 8.18
C HIS A 265 11.99 -15.25 8.29
N GLU A 266 12.95 -15.10 9.18
CA GLU A 266 13.91 -14.00 9.08
C GLU A 266 14.70 -14.22 7.79
N PRO A 267 14.89 -13.20 6.93
CA PRO A 267 15.83 -13.34 5.82
C PRO A 267 17.16 -13.78 6.42
N GLU A 268 17.71 -14.89 5.93
CA GLU A 268 19.09 -15.25 6.23
C GLU A 268 19.91 -14.02 5.86
N GLU A 269 20.63 -13.45 6.83
CA GLU A 269 21.64 -12.45 6.55
C GLU A 269 22.61 -13.13 5.59
N GLU A 270 22.64 -12.68 4.34
CA GLU A 270 23.71 -13.05 3.42
C GLU A 270 25.00 -12.59 4.11
N VAL A 271 25.71 -13.54 4.69
CA VAL A 271 27.05 -13.33 5.23
C VAL A 271 27.94 -13.11 4.00
N GLU A 272 28.32 -11.83 3.74
CA GLU A 272 29.39 -11.48 2.82
C GLU A 272 30.74 -12.09 3.24
#